data_ebed34bcfe9ebcdbea0123f0ad38c35c
#
_entry.id   ebed34bcfe9ebcdbea0123f0ad38c35c
#
_cell.length_a   1.000
_cell.length_b   1.000
_cell.length_c   1.000
_cell.angle_alpha   90.00
_cell.angle_beta   90.00
_cell.angle_gamma   90.00
#
_symmetry.space_group_name_H-M   'P 1'
#
loop_
_entity.id
_entity.type
_entity.pdbx_description
1 polymer ?
#
loop_
_entity_poly.entity_id
_entity_poly.type
_entity_poly.pdbx_seq_one_letter_code
_entity_poly.pdbx_strand_id
1 'polypeptide(L)'
;MSSKSLIQSGIVLLISIILLVNYLIFFSKNDDSVKINEAEIDNNVENKILELKYNAVDADGNSYIIESNAGKVSDKEKNILILEQVTGIIKIQNSEDIIILSDFANYNKTTLDTYFYDNVRLKYDGHSIDSDELFMNYVDKNINIRNNVRYKGLNNKLYADIVEIDLVTKFSKIYMLDNQKKVKVELKQNGSN
;
A
#
# COMPACT_ATOMS: atom_id res chain seq x y z
N MET A 1 -20.05 -38.28 -44.17
CA MET A 1 -19.04 -37.87 -43.12
C MET A 1 -19.02 -38.96 -42.07
N SER A 2 -17.85 -39.53 -41.77
CA SER A 2 -17.72 -40.62 -40.80
C SER A 2 -17.98 -40.06 -39.38
N SER A 3 -18.72 -40.81 -38.55
CA SER A 3 -19.02 -40.43 -37.16
C SER A 3 -17.79 -40.06 -36.32
N LYS A 4 -16.63 -40.62 -36.68
CA LYS A 4 -15.33 -40.31 -36.06
C LYS A 4 -14.88 -38.86 -36.34
N SER A 5 -15.14 -38.33 -37.54
CA SER A 5 -14.80 -36.95 -37.91
C SER A 5 -15.66 -35.93 -37.16
N LEU A 6 -16.93 -36.24 -36.91
CA LEU A 6 -17.84 -35.40 -36.13
C LEU A 6 -17.40 -35.32 -34.64
N ILE A 7 -16.97 -36.44 -34.06
CA ILE A 7 -16.48 -36.48 -32.67
C ILE A 7 -15.18 -35.68 -32.53
N GLN A 8 -14.24 -35.83 -33.47
CA GLN A 8 -12.98 -35.06 -33.47
C GLN A 8 -13.21 -33.55 -33.60
N SER A 9 -14.12 -33.13 -34.49
CA SER A 9 -14.51 -31.73 -34.65
C SER A 9 -15.14 -31.17 -33.37
N GLY A 10 -15.98 -31.95 -32.69
CA GLY A 10 -16.58 -31.54 -31.40
C GLY A 10 -15.57 -31.36 -30.29
N ILE A 11 -14.56 -32.23 -30.19
CA ILE A 11 -13.50 -32.14 -29.19
C ILE A 11 -12.63 -30.86 -29.40
N VAL A 12 -12.24 -30.60 -30.66
CA VAL A 12 -11.45 -29.39 -31.00
C VAL A 12 -12.24 -28.12 -30.68
N LEU A 13 -13.54 -28.09 -30.97
CA LEU A 13 -14.38 -26.94 -30.64
C LEU A 13 -14.50 -26.72 -29.12
N LEU A 14 -14.62 -27.80 -28.34
CA LEU A 14 -14.72 -27.74 -26.88
C LEU A 14 -13.41 -27.23 -26.24
N ILE A 15 -12.26 -27.70 -26.74
CA ILE A 15 -10.94 -27.20 -26.30
C ILE A 15 -10.79 -25.71 -26.65
N SER A 16 -11.22 -25.28 -27.82
CA SER A 16 -11.15 -23.88 -28.25
C SER A 16 -12.01 -22.97 -27.37
N ILE A 17 -13.20 -23.43 -26.95
CA ILE A 17 -14.07 -22.70 -26.02
C ILE A 17 -13.42 -22.59 -24.63
N ILE A 18 -12.81 -23.68 -24.12
CA ILE A 18 -12.11 -23.67 -22.81
C ILE A 18 -10.95 -22.69 -22.86
N LEU A 19 -10.16 -22.66 -23.91
CA LEU A 19 -9.05 -21.71 -24.08
C LEU A 19 -9.55 -20.26 -24.15
N LEU A 20 -10.64 -20.01 -24.87
CA LEU A 20 -11.25 -18.69 -24.98
C LEU A 20 -11.77 -18.21 -23.61
N VAL A 21 -12.44 -19.07 -22.85
CA VAL A 21 -12.95 -18.75 -21.53
C VAL A 21 -11.79 -18.44 -20.56
N ASN A 22 -10.72 -19.26 -20.57
CA ASN A 22 -9.54 -18.98 -19.77
C ASN A 22 -8.85 -17.67 -20.17
N TYR A 23 -8.76 -17.37 -21.47
CA TYR A 23 -8.23 -16.10 -21.97
C TYR A 23 -9.06 -14.92 -21.48
N LEU A 24 -10.39 -14.97 -21.57
CA LEU A 24 -11.29 -13.92 -21.10
C LEU A 24 -11.21 -13.73 -19.58
N ILE A 25 -11.14 -14.83 -18.80
CA ILE A 25 -10.99 -14.76 -17.34
C ILE A 25 -9.62 -14.18 -16.95
N PHE A 26 -8.56 -14.56 -17.66
CA PHE A 26 -7.21 -14.06 -17.39
C PHE A 26 -7.08 -12.56 -17.73
N PHE A 27 -7.65 -12.11 -18.85
CA PHE A 27 -7.65 -10.70 -19.24
C PHE A 27 -8.67 -9.85 -18.46
N SER A 28 -9.78 -10.43 -17.98
CA SER A 28 -10.79 -9.72 -17.17
C SER A 28 -10.33 -9.49 -15.73
N LYS A 29 -9.28 -10.18 -15.25
CA LYS A 29 -8.73 -10.01 -13.89
C LYS A 29 -7.82 -8.79 -13.72
N ASN A 30 -7.54 -8.04 -14.77
CA ASN A 30 -6.65 -6.87 -14.72
C ASN A 30 -7.39 -5.51 -14.69
N ASP A 31 -8.70 -5.50 -14.47
CA ASP A 31 -9.39 -4.25 -14.15
C ASP A 31 -9.39 -4.04 -12.62
N ASP A 32 -8.26 -3.61 -12.09
CA ASP A 32 -8.19 -2.92 -10.81
C ASP A 32 -8.99 -1.61 -10.96
N SER A 33 -10.30 -1.70 -10.74
CA SER A 33 -11.18 -0.54 -10.84
C SER A 33 -10.88 0.41 -9.67
N VAL A 34 -9.95 1.33 -9.91
CA VAL A 34 -9.76 2.50 -9.08
C VAL A 34 -11.03 3.35 -9.19
N LYS A 35 -11.92 3.25 -8.21
CA LYS A 35 -13.05 4.18 -8.11
C LYS A 35 -12.52 5.52 -7.62
N ILE A 36 -12.27 6.43 -8.55
CA ILE A 36 -11.99 7.83 -8.27
C ILE A 36 -13.34 8.48 -7.96
N ASN A 37 -13.61 8.78 -6.70
CA ASN A 37 -14.66 9.72 -6.35
C ASN A 37 -14.05 11.11 -6.55
N GLU A 38 -14.35 11.74 -7.68
CA GLU A 38 -13.99 13.15 -7.92
C GLU A 38 -14.77 14.01 -6.92
N ALA A 39 -14.04 14.64 -6.02
CA ALA A 39 -14.57 15.72 -5.18
C ALA A 39 -14.78 16.98 -6.04
N GLU A 40 -15.76 17.80 -5.67
CA GLU A 40 -16.10 19.04 -6.36
C GLU A 40 -14.89 19.96 -6.49
N ILE A 41 -14.62 20.41 -7.72
CA ILE A 41 -13.53 21.37 -8.03
C ILE A 41 -14.04 22.77 -7.68
N ASP A 42 -13.59 23.32 -6.57
CA ASP A 42 -13.70 24.75 -6.30
C ASP A 42 -12.64 25.51 -7.12
N ASN A 43 -13.10 26.28 -8.10
CA ASN A 43 -12.28 26.95 -9.11
C ASN A 43 -11.53 28.20 -8.61
N ASN A 44 -11.38 28.40 -7.32
CA ASN A 44 -10.78 29.61 -6.78
C ASN A 44 -9.72 29.34 -5.71
N VAL A 45 -8.59 28.80 -6.02
CA VAL A 45 -7.27 28.95 -5.38
C VAL A 45 -6.34 27.80 -5.83
N GLU A 46 -5.36 28.11 -6.70
CA GLU A 46 -4.14 27.33 -6.94
C GLU A 46 -4.28 25.81 -7.23
N ASN A 47 -5.10 25.36 -8.18
CA ASN A 47 -5.16 23.94 -8.60
C ASN A 47 -5.15 22.90 -7.43
N LYS A 48 -5.69 23.29 -6.28
CA LYS A 48 -5.74 22.49 -5.07
C LYS A 48 -7.10 21.79 -4.98
N ILE A 49 -7.09 20.47 -4.84
CA ILE A 49 -8.28 19.63 -4.66
C ILE A 49 -8.42 19.35 -3.16
N LEU A 50 -9.62 19.51 -2.61
CA LEU A 50 -9.90 19.24 -1.20
C LEU A 50 -10.49 17.83 -1.01
N GLU A 51 -10.27 17.23 0.16
CA GLU A 51 -10.87 15.97 0.58
C GLU A 51 -10.67 14.82 -0.42
N LEU A 52 -9.41 14.58 -0.80
CA LEU A 52 -9.06 13.50 -1.72
C LEU A 52 -9.16 12.13 -1.05
N LYS A 53 -9.76 11.18 -1.76
CA LYS A 53 -9.82 9.78 -1.34
C LYS A 53 -9.56 8.86 -2.53
N TYR A 54 -8.56 8.01 -2.40
CA TYR A 54 -8.22 6.96 -3.35
C TYR A 54 -8.37 5.61 -2.69
N ASN A 55 -8.89 4.63 -3.42
CA ASN A 55 -9.02 3.25 -2.95
C ASN A 55 -8.63 2.30 -4.06
N ALA A 56 -7.70 1.39 -3.75
CA ALA A 56 -7.32 0.28 -4.61
C ALA A 56 -7.56 -1.04 -3.87
N VAL A 57 -7.98 -2.07 -4.60
CA VAL A 57 -8.19 -3.41 -4.05
C VAL A 57 -7.35 -4.37 -4.87
N ASP A 58 -6.52 -5.18 -4.22
CA ASP A 58 -5.70 -6.18 -4.90
C ASP A 58 -6.48 -7.48 -5.20
N ALA A 59 -5.86 -8.40 -5.93
CA ALA A 59 -6.45 -9.68 -6.30
C ALA A 59 -6.78 -10.58 -5.08
N ASP A 60 -6.13 -10.36 -3.95
CA ASP A 60 -6.36 -11.10 -2.70
C ASP A 60 -7.48 -10.46 -1.86
N GLY A 61 -8.07 -9.35 -2.33
CA GLY A 61 -9.15 -8.62 -1.65
C GLY A 61 -8.65 -7.68 -0.54
N ASN A 62 -7.35 -7.41 -0.45
CA ASN A 62 -6.84 -6.39 0.45
C ASN A 62 -7.11 -5.00 -0.12
N SER A 63 -7.42 -4.04 0.74
CA SER A 63 -7.76 -2.67 0.35
C SER A 63 -6.69 -1.69 0.80
N TYR A 64 -6.32 -0.76 -0.09
CA TYR A 64 -5.33 0.28 0.11
C TYR A 64 -6.01 1.64 -0.09
N ILE A 65 -6.22 2.37 0.99
CA ILE A 65 -6.96 3.63 0.98
C ILE A 65 -6.00 4.76 1.33
N ILE A 66 -6.02 5.83 0.53
CA ILE A 66 -5.29 7.07 0.80
C ILE A 66 -6.33 8.19 0.91
N GLU A 67 -6.34 8.87 2.03
CA GLU A 67 -7.18 10.03 2.32
C GLU A 67 -6.28 11.24 2.60
N SER A 68 -6.67 12.42 2.15
CA SER A 68 -5.95 13.66 2.46
C SER A 68 -6.90 14.85 2.53
N ASN A 69 -6.57 15.82 3.36
CA ASN A 69 -7.36 17.05 3.47
C ASN A 69 -7.27 17.90 2.21
N ALA A 70 -6.13 17.85 1.54
CA ALA A 70 -5.91 18.57 0.30
C ALA A 70 -4.79 17.93 -0.53
N GLY A 71 -4.76 18.25 -1.82
CA GLY A 71 -3.68 17.82 -2.70
C GLY A 71 -3.67 18.56 -4.02
N LYS A 72 -2.59 18.42 -4.75
CA LYS A 72 -2.44 18.98 -6.09
C LYS A 72 -1.65 18.04 -6.98
N VAL A 73 -1.86 18.14 -8.29
CA VAL A 73 -1.03 17.44 -9.26
C VAL A 73 0.37 18.07 -9.26
N SER A 74 1.40 17.25 -9.25
CA SER A 74 2.79 17.73 -9.34
C SER A 74 3.02 18.46 -10.66
N ASP A 75 3.72 19.60 -10.61
CA ASP A 75 4.07 20.38 -11.79
C ASP A 75 5.06 19.63 -12.70
N LYS A 76 5.92 18.80 -12.07
CA LYS A 76 6.97 18.05 -12.77
C LYS A 76 6.45 16.72 -13.34
N GLU A 77 5.64 15.99 -12.57
CA GLU A 77 5.18 14.65 -12.90
C GLU A 77 3.66 14.55 -12.77
N LYS A 78 2.94 14.56 -13.91
CA LYS A 78 1.47 14.60 -13.94
C LYS A 78 0.76 13.37 -13.36
N ASN A 79 1.49 12.27 -13.17
CA ASN A 79 1.02 11.07 -12.50
C ASN A 79 1.23 11.10 -10.98
N ILE A 80 1.93 12.09 -10.44
CA ILE A 80 2.14 12.28 -9.00
C ILE A 80 1.17 13.30 -8.44
N LEU A 81 0.52 12.94 -7.34
CA LEU A 81 -0.25 13.85 -6.49
C LEU A 81 0.58 14.17 -5.26
N ILE A 82 0.71 15.44 -4.95
CA ILE A 82 1.29 15.94 -3.70
C ILE A 82 0.11 16.16 -2.75
N LEU A 83 0.08 15.40 -1.65
CA LEU A 83 -1.02 15.35 -0.69
C LEU A 83 -0.60 15.97 0.65
N GLU A 84 -1.56 16.57 1.36
CA GLU A 84 -1.36 17.24 2.65
C GLU A 84 -2.28 16.62 3.71
N GLN A 85 -1.77 16.42 4.94
CA GLN A 85 -2.48 15.81 6.07
C GLN A 85 -3.07 14.46 5.68
N VAL A 86 -2.18 13.48 5.53
CA VAL A 86 -2.50 12.22 4.85
C VAL A 86 -2.77 11.10 5.84
N THR A 87 -3.78 10.31 5.54
CA THR A 87 -4.08 9.04 6.20
C THR A 87 -4.05 7.92 5.17
N GLY A 88 -3.11 6.99 5.30
CA GLY A 88 -3.10 5.72 4.59
C GLY A 88 -3.73 4.63 5.45
N ILE A 89 -4.59 3.79 4.85
CA ILE A 89 -5.20 2.64 5.54
C ILE A 89 -5.02 1.41 4.67
N ILE A 90 -4.35 0.39 5.21
CA ILE A 90 -4.19 -0.91 4.54
C ILE A 90 -5.04 -1.93 5.30
N LYS A 91 -6.03 -2.50 4.62
CA LYS A 91 -6.93 -3.53 5.15
C LYS A 91 -6.52 -4.87 4.57
N ILE A 92 -5.94 -5.74 5.39
CA ILE A 92 -5.57 -7.10 5.03
C ILE A 92 -6.62 -8.05 5.61
N GLN A 93 -7.07 -9.01 4.82
CA GLN A 93 -8.08 -9.98 5.27
C GLN A 93 -7.60 -10.72 6.53
N ASN A 94 -8.50 -10.87 7.50
CA ASN A 94 -8.24 -11.53 8.79
C ASN A 94 -7.06 -10.92 9.59
N SER A 95 -6.85 -9.60 9.46
CA SER A 95 -5.82 -8.86 10.18
C SER A 95 -6.38 -7.52 10.65
N GLU A 96 -5.76 -6.90 11.65
CA GLU A 96 -6.06 -5.51 12.02
C GLU A 96 -5.61 -4.56 10.90
N ASP A 97 -6.27 -3.40 10.83
CA ASP A 97 -5.92 -2.37 9.86
C ASP A 97 -4.55 -1.75 10.20
N ILE A 98 -3.71 -1.57 9.18
CA ILE A 98 -2.50 -0.76 9.29
C ILE A 98 -2.88 0.67 8.95
N ILE A 99 -2.61 1.62 9.86
CA ILE A 99 -2.91 3.03 9.67
C ILE A 99 -1.60 3.81 9.59
N ILE A 100 -1.43 4.60 8.54
CA ILE A 100 -0.26 5.45 8.30
C ILE A 100 -0.73 6.90 8.31
N LEU A 101 -0.10 7.75 9.12
CA LEU A 101 -0.36 9.19 9.21
C LEU A 101 0.91 9.93 8.79
N SER A 102 0.78 11.05 8.08
CA SER A 102 1.89 11.95 7.76
C SER A 102 1.39 13.36 7.47
N ASP A 103 2.28 14.34 7.50
CA ASP A 103 1.94 15.70 7.10
C ASP A 103 1.79 15.78 5.58
N PHE A 104 2.63 15.04 4.83
CA PHE A 104 2.61 15.01 3.37
C PHE A 104 2.75 13.62 2.80
N ALA A 105 2.29 13.44 1.55
CA ALA A 105 2.63 12.27 0.75
C ALA A 105 2.69 12.60 -0.75
N ASN A 106 3.48 11.81 -1.48
CA ASN A 106 3.46 11.75 -2.93
C ASN A 106 2.80 10.43 -3.35
N TYR A 107 1.64 10.51 -3.97
CA TYR A 107 0.89 9.36 -4.47
C TYR A 107 1.03 9.24 -5.99
N ASN A 108 1.50 8.09 -6.46
CA ASN A 108 1.61 7.80 -7.89
C ASN A 108 0.32 7.14 -8.38
N LYS A 109 -0.47 7.83 -9.21
CA LYS A 109 -1.75 7.34 -9.76
C LYS A 109 -1.60 6.13 -10.69
N THR A 110 -0.40 5.91 -11.25
CA THR A 110 -0.14 4.83 -12.20
C THR A 110 0.31 3.55 -11.49
N THR A 111 1.25 3.65 -10.54
CA THR A 111 1.80 2.49 -9.82
C THR A 111 1.09 2.24 -8.51
N LEU A 112 0.28 3.20 -8.01
CA LEU A 112 -0.38 3.22 -6.71
C LEU A 112 0.59 3.25 -5.53
N ASP A 113 1.88 3.47 -5.79
CA ASP A 113 2.89 3.63 -4.76
C ASP A 113 2.69 4.95 -4.02
N THR A 114 3.01 4.94 -2.73
CA THR A 114 2.88 6.14 -1.89
C THR A 114 4.14 6.37 -1.07
N TYR A 115 4.68 7.57 -1.17
CA TYR A 115 5.79 8.04 -0.35
C TYR A 115 5.27 9.05 0.67
N PHE A 116 5.18 8.64 1.93
CA PHE A 116 4.79 9.47 3.07
C PHE A 116 6.03 10.12 3.69
N TYR A 117 5.94 11.40 4.04
CA TYR A 117 7.05 12.13 4.65
C TYR A 117 6.57 13.20 5.62
N ASP A 118 7.47 13.63 6.48
CA ASP A 118 7.25 14.54 7.59
C ASP A 118 6.25 13.99 8.63
N ASN A 119 6.72 13.79 9.86
CA ASN A 119 5.95 13.29 11.00
C ASN A 119 5.19 11.97 10.73
N VAL A 120 5.86 11.04 10.05
CA VAL A 120 5.24 9.76 9.69
C VAL A 120 5.01 8.90 10.94
N ARG A 121 3.81 8.36 11.06
CA ARG A 121 3.43 7.40 12.11
C ARG A 121 2.62 6.25 11.55
N LEU A 122 3.16 5.03 11.63
CA LEU A 122 2.44 3.80 11.36
C LEU A 122 1.89 3.23 12.67
N LYS A 123 0.63 2.78 12.66
CA LYS A 123 -0.04 2.09 13.78
C LYS A 123 -0.56 0.75 13.32
N TYR A 124 -0.38 -0.27 14.13
CA TYR A 124 -0.87 -1.62 13.90
C TYR A 124 -0.97 -2.37 15.24
N ASP A 125 -2.14 -2.92 15.56
CA ASP A 125 -2.39 -3.81 16.71
C ASP A 125 -1.76 -3.32 18.04
N GLY A 126 -2.01 -2.08 18.41
CA GLY A 126 -1.46 -1.46 19.63
C GLY A 126 0.03 -1.09 19.57
N HIS A 127 0.69 -1.33 18.44
CA HIS A 127 2.06 -0.95 18.16
C HIS A 127 2.12 0.33 17.33
N SER A 128 3.20 1.08 17.44
CA SER A 128 3.45 2.25 16.58
C SER A 128 4.91 2.35 16.15
N ILE A 129 5.11 2.89 14.95
CA ILE A 129 6.43 3.25 14.41
C ILE A 129 6.36 4.71 14.00
N ASP A 130 7.22 5.55 14.59
CA ASP A 130 7.45 6.91 14.16
C ASP A 130 8.71 6.96 13.29
N SER A 131 8.71 7.77 12.22
CA SER A 131 9.85 7.96 11.33
C SER A 131 9.73 9.28 10.57
N ASP A 132 10.77 9.64 9.81
CA ASP A 132 10.71 10.80 8.92
C ASP A 132 10.07 10.43 7.57
N GLU A 133 10.25 9.17 7.12
CA GLU A 133 9.84 8.70 5.79
C GLU A 133 9.28 7.27 5.84
N LEU A 134 8.28 7.03 4.98
CA LEU A 134 7.74 5.69 4.72
C LEU A 134 7.38 5.57 3.23
N PHE A 135 7.90 4.56 2.58
CA PHE A 135 7.53 4.19 1.21
C PHE A 135 6.70 2.92 1.21
N MET A 136 5.51 2.98 0.64
CA MET A 136 4.64 1.84 0.40
C MET A 136 4.66 1.52 -1.09
N ASN A 137 5.15 0.32 -1.44
CA ASN A 137 5.08 -0.21 -2.79
C ASN A 137 3.83 -1.10 -2.92
N TYR A 138 2.91 -0.71 -3.79
CA TYR A 138 1.65 -1.42 -3.97
C TYR A 138 1.83 -2.78 -4.67
N VAL A 139 2.66 -2.83 -5.72
CA VAL A 139 2.87 -4.04 -6.52
C VAL A 139 3.63 -5.10 -5.74
N ASP A 140 4.72 -4.71 -5.08
CA ASP A 140 5.58 -5.60 -4.31
C ASP A 140 5.00 -5.91 -2.91
N LYS A 141 3.92 -5.24 -2.53
CA LYS A 141 3.24 -5.40 -1.22
C LYS A 141 4.22 -5.27 -0.06
N ASN A 142 5.09 -4.26 -0.10
CA ASN A 142 6.03 -3.99 0.96
C ASN A 142 6.00 -2.53 1.45
N ILE A 143 6.41 -2.36 2.70
CA ILE A 143 6.59 -1.05 3.33
C ILE A 143 8.06 -0.91 3.73
N ASN A 144 8.66 0.21 3.37
CA ASN A 144 10.01 0.57 3.76
C ASN A 144 9.99 1.87 4.56
N ILE A 145 10.37 1.79 5.85
CA ILE A 145 10.35 2.89 6.81
C ILE A 145 11.79 3.30 7.07
N ARG A 146 12.08 4.60 6.97
CA ARG A 146 13.45 5.12 7.02
C ARG A 146 13.57 6.38 7.87
N ASN A 147 14.79 6.60 8.30
CA ASN A 147 15.22 7.78 9.00
C ASN A 147 14.54 7.98 10.36
N ASN A 148 15.35 8.01 11.41
CA ASN A 148 14.90 8.21 12.80
C ASN A 148 13.80 7.24 13.25
N VAL A 149 13.87 5.96 12.83
CA VAL A 149 12.82 4.98 13.11
C VAL A 149 12.76 4.66 14.60
N ARG A 150 11.59 4.86 15.19
CA ARG A 150 11.28 4.62 16.61
C ARG A 150 10.04 3.74 16.72
N TYR A 151 10.24 2.46 16.99
CA TYR A 151 9.15 1.55 17.29
C TYR A 151 8.80 1.62 18.78
N LYS A 152 7.51 1.59 19.07
CA LYS A 152 6.94 1.48 20.41
C LYS A 152 5.93 0.34 20.43
N GLY A 153 6.27 -0.70 21.17
CA GLY A 153 5.37 -1.79 21.55
C GLY A 153 4.78 -1.61 22.94
N LEU A 154 4.10 -2.64 23.44
CA LEU A 154 3.47 -2.63 24.77
C LEU A 154 4.48 -2.41 25.90
N ASN A 155 5.60 -3.14 25.87
CA ASN A 155 6.62 -3.13 26.94
C ASN A 155 8.04 -2.85 26.42
N ASN A 156 8.19 -2.45 25.17
CA ASN A 156 9.50 -2.21 24.58
C ASN A 156 9.48 -1.00 23.63
N LYS A 157 10.67 -0.44 23.45
CA LYS A 157 10.97 0.54 22.40
C LYS A 157 12.19 0.06 21.64
N LEU A 158 12.22 0.39 20.36
CA LEU A 158 13.33 0.03 19.49
C LEU A 158 13.67 1.22 18.60
N TYR A 159 14.97 1.43 18.37
CA TYR A 159 15.51 2.49 17.52
C TYR A 159 16.35 1.86 16.43
N ALA A 160 16.06 2.24 15.19
CA ALA A 160 16.72 1.75 13.99
C ALA A 160 16.83 2.84 12.92
N ASP A 161 17.58 2.58 11.85
CA ASP A 161 17.60 3.47 10.68
C ASP A 161 16.57 3.02 9.65
N ILE A 162 16.34 1.69 9.53
CA ILE A 162 15.43 1.11 8.53
C ILE A 162 14.58 -0.01 9.16
N VAL A 163 13.31 -0.03 8.77
CA VAL A 163 12.38 -1.15 8.96
C VAL A 163 11.74 -1.48 7.62
N GLU A 164 11.88 -2.73 7.18
CA GLU A 164 11.21 -3.28 6.00
C GLU A 164 10.13 -4.24 6.46
N ILE A 165 8.93 -4.13 5.90
CA ILE A 165 7.78 -5.00 6.21
C ILE A 165 7.24 -5.57 4.92
N ASP A 166 7.19 -6.88 4.84
CA ASP A 166 6.52 -7.63 3.77
C ASP A 166 5.07 -7.91 4.21
N LEU A 167 4.11 -7.36 3.48
CA LEU A 167 2.68 -7.46 3.81
C LEU A 167 2.09 -8.84 3.48
N VAL A 168 2.74 -9.61 2.61
CA VAL A 168 2.32 -10.98 2.24
C VAL A 168 2.76 -11.98 3.31
N THR A 169 4.05 -11.99 3.61
CA THR A 169 4.64 -12.95 4.58
C THR A 169 4.52 -12.47 6.02
N LYS A 170 4.20 -11.17 6.23
CA LYS A 170 4.19 -10.48 7.53
C LYS A 170 5.56 -10.46 8.21
N PHE A 171 6.62 -10.72 7.45
CA PHE A 171 7.99 -10.67 7.95
C PHE A 171 8.47 -9.22 8.02
N SER A 172 9.21 -8.89 9.09
CA SER A 172 9.81 -7.58 9.28
C SER A 172 11.30 -7.69 9.50
N LYS A 173 12.08 -6.86 8.82
CA LYS A 173 13.52 -6.75 8.97
C LYS A 173 13.88 -5.37 9.50
N ILE A 174 14.72 -5.31 10.54
CA ILE A 174 15.07 -4.09 11.25
C ILE A 174 16.59 -4.00 11.35
N TYR A 175 17.17 -2.89 10.91
CA TYR A 175 18.62 -2.74 10.89
C TYR A 175 19.09 -1.27 10.93
N MET A 176 20.39 -1.12 11.19
CA MET A 176 21.11 0.15 11.08
C MET A 176 21.81 0.21 9.73
N LEU A 177 21.91 1.39 9.14
CA LEU A 177 22.67 1.63 7.89
C LEU A 177 24.18 1.49 8.11
N ASP A 178 24.66 1.95 9.26
CA ASP A 178 26.04 1.81 9.66
C ASP A 178 26.25 0.42 10.32
N ASN A 179 27.06 -0.42 9.69
CA ASN A 179 27.37 -1.77 10.18
C ASN A 179 28.07 -1.80 11.57
N GLN A 180 28.61 -0.66 12.03
CA GLN A 180 29.21 -0.53 13.37
C GLN A 180 28.16 -0.21 14.43
N LYS A 181 26.98 0.29 14.06
CA LYS A 181 25.87 0.56 14.96
C LYS A 181 24.96 -0.65 15.11
N LYS A 182 24.37 -0.76 16.28
CA LYS A 182 23.40 -1.81 16.60
C LYS A 182 22.03 -1.20 16.83
N VAL A 183 20.99 -1.94 16.43
CA VAL A 183 19.62 -1.62 16.83
C VAL A 183 19.52 -1.56 18.34
N LYS A 184 19.02 -0.45 18.88
CA LYS A 184 18.86 -0.26 20.32
C LYS A 184 17.48 -0.71 20.74
N VAL A 185 17.42 -1.56 21.79
CA VAL A 185 16.16 -2.02 22.38
C VAL A 185 16.12 -1.59 23.84
N GLU A 186 15.04 -0.95 24.25
CA GLU A 186 14.73 -0.55 25.63
C GLU A 186 13.52 -1.35 26.11
N LEU A 187 13.66 -2.07 27.22
CA LEU A 187 12.56 -2.78 27.87
C LEU A 187 12.01 -1.93 29.02
N LYS A 188 10.69 -1.84 29.13
CA LYS A 188 10.05 -1.22 30.29
C LYS A 188 10.17 -2.20 31.46
N GLN A 189 10.97 -1.88 32.48
CA GLN A 189 10.97 -2.62 33.74
C GLN A 189 9.61 -2.41 34.41
N ASN A 190 8.82 -3.46 34.58
CA ASN A 190 7.72 -3.45 35.50
C ASN A 190 8.34 -3.40 36.90
N GLY A 191 8.31 -2.23 37.55
CA GLY A 191 8.67 -2.12 38.94
C GLY A 191 7.73 -3.01 39.74
N SER A 192 8.24 -4.12 40.27
CA SER A 192 7.59 -4.87 41.35
C SER A 192 7.63 -3.99 42.59
N ASN A 193 6.48 -3.43 42.97
CA ASN A 193 6.22 -2.98 44.31
C ASN A 193 5.85 -4.18 45.18
#